data_69ba3afa89272c9e8f87ad710565e587
#
_entry.id   69ba3afa89272c9e8f87ad710565e587
#
_cell.length_a   1.000
_cell.length_b   1.000
_cell.length_c   1.000
_cell.angle_alpha   90.00
_cell.angle_beta   90.00
_cell.angle_gamma   90.00
#
_symmetry.space_group_name_H-M   'P 1'
#
loop_
_entity.id
_entity.type
_entity.pdbx_description
1 polymer ?
#
loop_
_entity_poly.entity_id
_entity_poly.type
_entity_poly.pdbx_seq_one_letter_code
_entity_poly.pdbx_strand_id
1 'polypeptide(L)'
;MIYPQNFEQKIGFDQIRQLLKDKCLSTLGEERVNEMNFSDHFEEVDELLNQVAEFVRIIQEEDNFPDQFFFDVRPSLKRIRIEGMYMDEQELFDLRRSLETIRDIVRFLQRNDEEESDCPYPSLKKLAGDITVFPQLITKIDGILNKYGKIKDNASTELSRIRRELANTMGSISRSLNSILRNAQSEGYVDKDVAPTMRDGRLVIPVAPGLKRKIKGIVHDESASGKTVFIEPAEVVEANNRIRELEGDERREIIRILTEFSNTLRPSIPEILQSYEFLAEIDFIRAKSHFAIQTNSIKPSLENEQLLDWTMAVHPLLQLSLAKHGKKVVPLD
;
A
#
# COMPACT_ATOMS: atom_id res chain seq x y z
N MET A 1 -14.32 -5.33 36.78
CA MET A 1 -15.04 -4.09 36.33
C MET A 1 -14.33 -2.89 36.93
N ILE A 2 -13.80 -1.96 36.13
CA ILE A 2 -13.10 -0.77 36.62
C ILE A 2 -14.10 0.35 36.86
N TYR A 3 -14.06 0.96 38.01
CA TYR A 3 -14.93 2.06 38.41
C TYR A 3 -14.09 3.32 38.64
N PRO A 4 -14.54 4.50 38.21
CA PRO A 4 -15.74 4.79 37.43
C PRO A 4 -15.60 4.43 35.96
N GLN A 5 -16.72 4.29 35.23
CA GLN A 5 -16.71 3.91 33.80
C GLN A 5 -15.87 4.82 32.90
N ASN A 6 -15.73 6.10 33.27
CA ASN A 6 -14.89 7.08 32.56
C ASN A 6 -13.48 7.24 33.17
N PHE A 7 -12.96 6.18 33.79
CA PHE A 7 -11.65 6.18 34.45
C PHE A 7 -10.52 6.66 33.52
N GLU A 8 -10.43 6.12 32.30
CA GLU A 8 -9.41 6.49 31.35
C GLU A 8 -9.39 8.00 31.04
N GLN A 9 -10.57 8.61 30.84
CA GLN A 9 -10.67 10.06 30.62
C GLN A 9 -10.21 10.87 31.84
N LYS A 10 -10.56 10.39 33.05
CA LYS A 10 -10.21 11.10 34.30
C LYS A 10 -8.71 11.11 34.57
N ILE A 11 -7.99 10.06 34.20
CA ILE A 11 -6.51 9.99 34.35
C ILE A 11 -5.77 10.44 33.08
N GLY A 12 -6.49 10.83 32.01
CA GLY A 12 -5.90 11.24 30.74
C GLY A 12 -5.36 10.08 29.87
N PHE A 13 -5.76 8.83 30.14
CA PHE A 13 -5.27 7.68 29.39
C PHE A 13 -5.78 7.66 27.93
N ASP A 14 -6.91 8.29 27.65
CA ASP A 14 -7.41 8.58 26.31
C ASP A 14 -6.40 9.38 25.49
N GLN A 15 -5.68 10.33 26.11
CA GLN A 15 -4.60 11.07 25.45
C GLN A 15 -3.38 10.17 25.19
N ILE A 16 -3.07 9.22 26.09
CA ILE A 16 -2.00 8.23 25.85
C ILE A 16 -2.39 7.35 24.64
N ARG A 17 -3.64 6.89 24.55
CA ARG A 17 -4.11 6.15 23.39
C ARG A 17 -3.92 6.94 22.07
N GLN A 18 -4.23 8.24 22.10
CA GLN A 18 -4.00 9.08 20.92
C GLN A 18 -2.51 9.19 20.56
N LEU A 19 -1.65 9.40 21.55
CA LEU A 19 -0.19 9.42 21.34
C LEU A 19 0.36 8.10 20.79
N LEU A 20 -0.22 6.97 21.18
CA LEU A 20 0.15 5.66 20.60
C LEU A 20 -0.31 5.53 19.15
N LYS A 21 -1.56 5.93 18.84
CA LYS A 21 -2.06 5.95 17.45
C LYS A 21 -1.19 6.78 16.52
N ASP A 22 -0.78 7.97 16.98
CA ASP A 22 0.10 8.87 16.21
C ASP A 22 1.49 8.24 15.90
N LYS A 23 1.84 7.14 16.58
CA LYS A 23 3.08 6.39 16.37
C LYS A 23 2.89 5.10 15.58
N CYS A 24 1.65 4.67 15.34
CA CYS A 24 1.36 3.54 14.48
C CYS A 24 1.69 3.87 13.02
N LEU A 25 2.13 2.88 12.26
CA LEU A 25 2.41 2.99 10.83
C LEU A 25 1.17 2.78 9.99
N SER A 26 0.13 2.18 10.56
CA SER A 26 -1.06 1.74 9.86
C SER A 26 -2.30 1.73 10.74
N THR A 27 -3.46 1.65 10.10
CA THR A 27 -4.75 1.42 10.77
C THR A 27 -4.79 0.10 11.53
N LEU A 28 -3.94 -0.88 11.17
CA LEU A 28 -3.80 -2.16 11.87
C LEU A 28 -3.34 -1.95 13.33
N GLY A 29 -2.28 -1.17 13.54
CA GLY A 29 -1.78 -0.83 14.86
C GLY A 29 -2.75 0.06 15.63
N GLU A 30 -3.42 1.01 14.96
CA GLU A 30 -4.45 1.85 15.59
C GLU A 30 -5.63 1.04 16.13
N GLU A 31 -6.08 0.00 15.42
CA GLU A 31 -7.11 -0.92 15.90
C GLU A 31 -6.65 -1.61 17.19
N ARG A 32 -5.41 -2.09 17.27
CA ARG A 32 -4.84 -2.67 18.50
C ARG A 32 -4.83 -1.68 19.68
N VAL A 33 -4.52 -0.40 19.42
CA VAL A 33 -4.64 0.65 20.45
C VAL A 33 -6.07 0.78 20.96
N ASN A 34 -7.07 0.68 20.08
CA ASN A 34 -8.48 0.74 20.48
C ASN A 34 -8.91 -0.48 21.30
N GLU A 35 -8.40 -1.67 20.95
CA GLU A 35 -8.69 -2.95 21.60
C GLU A 35 -7.95 -3.13 22.93
N MET A 36 -6.96 -2.28 23.25
CA MET A 36 -6.16 -2.35 24.46
C MET A 36 -7.05 -2.28 25.72
N ASN A 37 -6.94 -3.27 26.57
CA ASN A 37 -7.72 -3.44 27.79
C ASN A 37 -6.80 -3.69 29.00
N PHE A 38 -7.37 -3.62 30.18
CA PHE A 38 -6.69 -4.05 31.41
C PHE A 38 -6.62 -5.57 31.48
N SER A 39 -5.48 -6.09 31.91
CA SER A 39 -5.29 -7.49 32.25
C SER A 39 -4.81 -7.62 33.68
N ASP A 40 -5.30 -8.65 34.39
CA ASP A 40 -4.88 -9.06 35.71
C ASP A 40 -4.12 -10.42 35.69
N HIS A 41 -3.80 -10.90 34.50
CA HIS A 41 -3.03 -12.11 34.28
C HIS A 41 -1.52 -11.78 34.30
N PHE A 42 -0.84 -12.16 35.37
CA PHE A 42 0.58 -11.85 35.58
C PHE A 42 1.47 -12.26 34.40
N GLU A 43 1.35 -13.50 33.93
CA GLU A 43 2.17 -14.04 32.85
C GLU A 43 1.93 -13.31 31.51
N GLU A 44 0.68 -12.94 31.21
CA GLU A 44 0.32 -12.18 30.02
C GLU A 44 0.94 -10.78 30.07
N VAL A 45 0.79 -10.08 31.20
CA VAL A 45 1.31 -8.71 31.35
C VAL A 45 2.84 -8.72 31.28
N ASP A 46 3.53 -9.69 31.92
CA ASP A 46 4.99 -9.80 31.85
C ASP A 46 5.47 -10.07 30.42
N GLU A 47 4.80 -10.96 29.67
CA GLU A 47 5.12 -11.24 28.28
C GLU A 47 4.98 -9.97 27.40
N LEU A 48 3.88 -9.21 27.56
CA LEU A 48 3.65 -7.96 26.83
C LEU A 48 4.71 -6.89 27.16
N LEU A 49 5.13 -6.81 28.43
CA LEU A 49 6.20 -5.90 28.85
C LEU A 49 7.57 -6.33 28.28
N ASN A 50 7.84 -7.63 28.22
CA ASN A 50 9.06 -8.16 27.60
C ASN A 50 9.11 -7.83 26.11
N GLN A 51 8.02 -8.03 25.36
CA GLN A 51 7.93 -7.70 23.94
C GLN A 51 8.27 -6.22 23.69
N VAL A 52 7.73 -5.31 24.50
CA VAL A 52 8.03 -3.87 24.38
C VAL A 52 9.49 -3.58 24.73
N ALA A 53 10.03 -4.17 25.81
CA ALA A 53 11.42 -3.98 26.21
C ALA A 53 12.40 -4.49 25.14
N GLU A 54 12.13 -5.65 24.56
CA GLU A 54 12.91 -6.21 23.45
C GLU A 54 12.84 -5.31 22.21
N PHE A 55 11.65 -4.77 21.89
CA PHE A 55 11.50 -3.89 20.74
C PHE A 55 12.17 -2.52 20.94
N VAL A 56 12.21 -2.00 22.19
CA VAL A 56 13.01 -0.81 22.53
C VAL A 56 14.50 -1.07 22.22
N ARG A 57 15.01 -2.25 22.56
CA ARG A 57 16.39 -2.64 22.23
C ARG A 57 16.58 -2.71 20.70
N ILE A 58 15.65 -3.29 19.97
CA ILE A 58 15.71 -3.30 18.49
C ILE A 58 15.83 -1.87 17.95
N ILE A 59 15.00 -0.92 18.40
CA ILE A 59 15.06 0.48 17.94
C ILE A 59 16.41 1.14 18.26
N GLN A 60 17.05 0.76 19.38
CA GLN A 60 18.29 1.38 19.83
C GLN A 60 19.57 0.72 19.28
N GLU A 61 19.53 -0.58 19.01
CA GLU A 61 20.70 -1.40 18.69
C GLU A 61 20.75 -1.84 17.22
N GLU A 62 19.60 -1.80 16.50
CA GLU A 62 19.48 -2.37 15.14
C GLU A 62 19.09 -1.32 14.12
N ASP A 63 19.89 -1.21 13.05
CA ASP A 63 19.61 -0.27 11.95
C ASP A 63 18.70 -0.85 10.85
N ASN A 64 18.45 -2.17 10.86
CA ASN A 64 17.88 -2.89 9.71
C ASN A 64 16.53 -3.56 10.01
N PHE A 65 15.80 -3.10 11.03
CA PHE A 65 14.44 -3.66 11.26
C PHE A 65 13.50 -3.27 10.11
N PRO A 66 12.76 -4.22 9.51
CA PRO A 66 11.89 -3.96 8.36
C PRO A 66 10.57 -3.31 8.80
N ASP A 67 10.56 -1.99 9.00
CA ASP A 67 9.40 -1.21 9.46
C ASP A 67 8.70 -0.42 8.34
N GLN A 68 8.77 -0.91 7.09
CA GLN A 68 8.14 -0.28 5.94
C GLN A 68 6.94 -1.11 5.45
N PHE A 69 5.99 -0.44 4.77
CA PHE A 69 4.90 -1.08 4.03
C PHE A 69 3.87 -1.87 4.89
N PHE A 70 3.40 -1.23 5.94
CA PHE A 70 2.31 -1.74 6.78
C PHE A 70 0.95 -1.36 6.18
N PHE A 71 0.58 -1.96 5.04
CA PHE A 71 -0.69 -1.67 4.37
C PHE A 71 -1.80 -2.61 4.87
N ASP A 72 -2.99 -2.08 5.14
CA ASP A 72 -4.15 -2.91 5.48
C ASP A 72 -4.90 -3.35 4.22
N VAL A 73 -4.68 -4.57 3.78
CA VAL A 73 -5.41 -5.18 2.66
C VAL A 73 -6.47 -6.21 3.12
N ARG A 74 -6.73 -6.31 4.43
CA ARG A 74 -7.77 -7.22 4.97
C ARG A 74 -9.15 -6.98 4.36
N PRO A 75 -9.61 -5.73 4.10
CA PRO A 75 -10.87 -5.50 3.41
C PRO A 75 -10.92 -6.13 2.01
N SER A 76 -9.84 -6.01 1.24
CA SER A 76 -9.71 -6.59 -0.09
C SER A 76 -9.66 -8.11 -0.04
N LEU A 77 -8.91 -8.70 0.90
CA LEU A 77 -8.88 -10.15 1.14
C LEU A 77 -10.27 -10.70 1.51
N LYS A 78 -11.02 -9.99 2.37
CA LYS A 78 -12.39 -10.37 2.73
C LYS A 78 -13.33 -10.30 1.52
N ARG A 79 -13.20 -9.27 0.67
CA ARG A 79 -13.99 -9.08 -0.54
C ARG A 79 -13.78 -10.20 -1.56
N ILE A 80 -12.54 -10.60 -1.82
CA ILE A 80 -12.22 -11.63 -2.81
C ILE A 80 -12.59 -13.06 -2.38
N ARG A 81 -13.12 -13.26 -1.16
CA ARG A 81 -13.75 -14.54 -0.79
C ARG A 81 -14.96 -14.85 -1.67
N ILE A 82 -15.61 -13.81 -2.20
CA ILE A 82 -16.73 -13.94 -3.12
C ILE A 82 -16.17 -14.30 -4.50
N GLU A 83 -16.70 -15.35 -5.10
CA GLU A 83 -16.30 -15.79 -6.44
C GLU A 83 -16.55 -14.68 -7.49
N GLY A 84 -15.62 -14.51 -8.41
CA GLY A 84 -15.66 -13.45 -9.43
C GLY A 84 -15.10 -12.09 -8.97
N MET A 85 -14.94 -11.87 -7.67
CA MET A 85 -14.23 -10.68 -7.18
C MET A 85 -12.72 -10.85 -7.30
N TYR A 86 -12.02 -9.74 -7.54
CA TYR A 86 -10.56 -9.71 -7.67
C TYR A 86 -9.96 -8.49 -6.97
N MET A 87 -8.67 -8.57 -6.67
CA MET A 87 -7.87 -7.42 -6.21
C MET A 87 -7.41 -6.63 -7.42
N ASP A 88 -7.51 -5.30 -7.35
CA ASP A 88 -6.94 -4.42 -8.37
C ASP A 88 -5.41 -4.36 -8.29
N GLU A 89 -4.78 -3.62 -9.21
CA GLU A 89 -3.33 -3.50 -9.30
C GLU A 89 -2.72 -2.94 -8.01
N GLN A 90 -3.34 -1.93 -7.41
CA GLN A 90 -2.85 -1.27 -6.21
C GLN A 90 -2.98 -2.18 -4.99
N GLU A 91 -4.13 -2.79 -4.81
CA GLU A 91 -4.39 -3.75 -3.72
C GLU A 91 -3.44 -4.94 -3.78
N LEU A 92 -3.18 -5.45 -4.99
CA LEU A 92 -2.24 -6.54 -5.21
C LEU A 92 -0.79 -6.11 -4.90
N PHE A 93 -0.43 -4.90 -5.26
CA PHE A 93 0.88 -4.34 -4.97
C PHE A 93 1.09 -4.10 -3.47
N ASP A 94 0.08 -3.60 -2.78
CA ASP A 94 0.12 -3.42 -1.33
C ASP A 94 0.17 -4.75 -0.58
N LEU A 95 -0.59 -5.76 -1.03
CA LEU A 95 -0.48 -7.13 -0.53
C LEU A 95 0.95 -7.67 -0.67
N ARG A 96 1.54 -7.54 -1.86
CA ARG A 96 2.92 -8.00 -2.13
C ARG A 96 3.91 -7.38 -1.15
N ARG A 97 3.82 -6.06 -0.94
CA ARG A 97 4.73 -5.31 -0.07
C ARG A 97 4.57 -5.68 1.40
N SER A 98 3.32 -5.81 1.86
CA SER A 98 3.03 -6.22 3.25
C SER A 98 3.48 -7.66 3.52
N LEU A 99 3.27 -8.60 2.58
CA LEU A 99 3.75 -9.97 2.72
C LEU A 99 5.29 -10.05 2.74
N GLU A 100 5.97 -9.18 1.99
CA GLU A 100 7.42 -9.05 2.04
C GLU A 100 7.89 -8.55 3.40
N THR A 101 7.25 -7.49 3.93
CA THR A 101 7.53 -6.96 5.27
C THR A 101 7.31 -8.02 6.35
N ILE A 102 6.20 -8.75 6.33
CA ILE A 102 5.92 -9.84 7.27
C ILE A 102 7.03 -10.91 7.21
N ARG A 103 7.39 -11.36 6.00
CA ARG A 103 8.48 -12.33 5.81
C ARG A 103 9.80 -11.84 6.40
N ASP A 104 10.13 -10.60 6.17
CA ASP A 104 11.41 -10.02 6.60
C ASP A 104 11.43 -9.78 8.11
N ILE A 105 10.30 -9.39 8.73
CA ILE A 105 10.16 -9.32 10.19
C ILE A 105 10.33 -10.71 10.82
N VAL A 106 9.61 -11.73 10.30
CA VAL A 106 9.73 -13.11 10.80
C VAL A 106 11.17 -13.60 10.71
N ARG A 107 11.83 -13.37 9.56
CA ARG A 107 13.24 -13.73 9.35
C ARG A 107 14.16 -13.00 10.35
N PHE A 108 13.94 -11.70 10.56
CA PHE A 108 14.72 -10.91 11.51
C PHE A 108 14.60 -11.47 12.93
N LEU A 109 13.39 -11.76 13.39
CA LEU A 109 13.13 -12.25 14.75
C LEU A 109 13.55 -13.71 14.97
N GLN A 110 13.61 -14.51 13.89
CA GLN A 110 14.01 -15.91 13.94
C GLN A 110 15.53 -16.13 13.71
N ARG A 111 16.29 -15.06 13.41
CA ARG A 111 17.74 -15.17 13.26
C ARG A 111 18.36 -15.73 14.56
N ASN A 112 19.34 -16.60 14.41
CA ASN A 112 20.19 -17.03 15.50
C ASN A 112 21.50 -16.25 15.38
N ASP A 113 21.89 -15.55 16.42
CA ASP A 113 23.23 -14.97 16.48
C ASP A 113 24.23 -16.13 16.68
N GLU A 114 25.18 -16.29 15.76
CA GLU A 114 26.14 -17.42 15.78
C GLU A 114 27.06 -17.38 17.01
N GLU A 115 27.19 -16.24 17.69
CA GLU A 115 28.08 -16.02 18.83
C GLU A 115 27.41 -16.09 20.21
N GLU A 116 26.08 -15.97 20.29
CA GLU A 116 25.34 -16.07 21.55
C GLU A 116 24.37 -17.27 21.52
N SER A 117 24.52 -18.16 22.49
CA SER A 117 23.67 -19.35 22.66
C SER A 117 22.20 -19.00 22.95
N ASP A 118 21.89 -17.75 23.30
CA ASP A 118 20.57 -17.28 23.66
C ASP A 118 20.02 -16.28 22.63
N CYS A 119 18.74 -16.47 22.27
CA CYS A 119 18.04 -15.56 21.38
C CYS A 119 17.96 -14.14 21.98
N PRO A 120 18.37 -13.08 21.25
CA PRO A 120 18.37 -11.72 21.81
C PRO A 120 16.97 -11.18 22.08
N TYR A 121 15.93 -11.69 21.40
CA TYR A 121 14.53 -11.23 21.47
C TYR A 121 13.56 -12.41 21.64
N PRO A 122 13.59 -13.14 22.78
CA PRO A 122 12.83 -14.40 22.95
C PRO A 122 11.31 -14.21 22.91
N SER A 123 10.76 -13.13 23.48
CA SER A 123 9.32 -12.87 23.48
C SER A 123 8.81 -12.49 22.08
N LEU A 124 9.55 -11.69 21.33
CA LEU A 124 9.22 -11.37 19.95
C LEU A 124 9.41 -12.55 19.01
N LYS A 125 10.45 -13.38 19.25
CA LYS A 125 10.66 -14.63 18.49
C LYS A 125 9.50 -15.61 18.71
N LYS A 126 9.00 -15.72 19.93
CA LYS A 126 7.82 -16.53 20.27
C LYS A 126 6.58 -16.03 19.52
N LEU A 127 6.37 -14.70 19.46
CA LEU A 127 5.28 -14.08 18.72
C LEU A 127 5.35 -14.41 17.20
N ALA A 128 6.55 -14.50 16.63
CA ALA A 128 6.80 -14.83 15.23
C ALA A 128 6.82 -16.34 14.92
N GLY A 129 6.72 -17.21 15.94
CA GLY A 129 6.99 -18.65 15.83
C GLY A 129 6.04 -19.38 14.88
N ASP A 130 4.75 -19.06 14.94
CA ASP A 130 3.70 -19.78 14.20
C ASP A 130 3.21 -18.98 12.97
N ILE A 131 3.93 -17.94 12.57
CA ILE A 131 3.49 -17.08 11.47
C ILE A 131 3.89 -17.66 10.12
N THR A 132 2.87 -17.93 9.30
CA THR A 132 3.06 -18.39 7.92
C THR A 132 3.55 -17.25 7.03
N VAL A 133 4.63 -17.49 6.29
CA VAL A 133 5.16 -16.57 5.27
C VAL A 133 4.87 -17.10 3.86
N PHE A 134 4.69 -16.20 2.90
CA PHE A 134 4.18 -16.52 1.56
C PHE A 134 5.16 -16.15 0.42
N PRO A 135 6.40 -16.68 0.38
CA PRO A 135 7.37 -16.30 -0.65
C PRO A 135 6.91 -16.67 -2.07
N GLN A 136 6.14 -17.77 -2.20
CA GLN A 136 5.60 -18.17 -3.50
C GLN A 136 4.53 -17.20 -4.03
N LEU A 137 3.71 -16.61 -3.14
CA LEU A 137 2.74 -15.59 -3.54
C LEU A 137 3.45 -14.32 -3.98
N ILE A 138 4.47 -13.88 -3.24
CA ILE A 138 5.30 -12.73 -3.63
C ILE A 138 5.88 -12.95 -5.04
N THR A 139 6.47 -14.12 -5.29
CA THR A 139 7.04 -14.45 -6.61
C THR A 139 5.97 -14.45 -7.72
N LYS A 140 4.77 -14.96 -7.46
CA LYS A 140 3.66 -14.93 -8.42
C LYS A 140 3.20 -13.51 -8.72
N ILE A 141 3.08 -12.65 -7.69
CA ILE A 141 2.73 -11.25 -7.87
C ILE A 141 3.83 -10.52 -8.66
N ASP A 142 5.10 -10.80 -8.38
CA ASP A 142 6.24 -10.28 -9.14
C ASP A 142 6.24 -10.74 -10.62
N GLY A 143 5.60 -11.86 -10.93
CA GLY A 143 5.34 -12.29 -12.30
C GLY A 143 4.30 -11.40 -13.02
N ILE A 144 3.34 -10.85 -12.28
CA ILE A 144 2.23 -10.04 -12.79
C ILE A 144 2.59 -8.54 -12.78
N LEU A 145 3.12 -8.02 -11.67
CA LEU A 145 3.39 -6.60 -11.46
C LEU A 145 4.87 -6.27 -11.65
N ASN A 146 5.13 -5.07 -12.13
CA ASN A 146 6.46 -4.48 -12.13
C ASN A 146 6.75 -3.77 -10.79
N LYS A 147 7.97 -3.24 -10.63
CA LYS A 147 8.40 -2.51 -9.42
C LYS A 147 7.58 -1.25 -9.07
N TYR A 148 6.74 -0.79 -9.98
CA TYR A 148 5.86 0.38 -9.78
C TYR A 148 4.39 -0.03 -9.55
N GLY A 149 4.11 -1.33 -9.40
CA GLY A 149 2.76 -1.85 -9.20
C GLY A 149 1.89 -1.87 -10.46
N LYS A 150 2.49 -1.81 -11.67
CA LYS A 150 1.77 -1.88 -12.94
C LYS A 150 1.88 -3.27 -13.55
N ILE A 151 0.80 -3.72 -14.21
CA ILE A 151 0.78 -5.01 -14.91
C ILE A 151 1.87 -5.03 -15.98
N LYS A 152 2.73 -6.04 -15.92
CA LYS A 152 3.80 -6.28 -16.89
C LYS A 152 3.23 -6.63 -18.26
N ASP A 153 3.95 -6.26 -19.32
CA ASP A 153 3.56 -6.62 -20.68
C ASP A 153 3.54 -8.13 -20.92
N ASN A 154 4.38 -8.85 -20.21
CA ASN A 154 4.51 -10.31 -20.25
C ASN A 154 3.79 -11.03 -19.12
N ALA A 155 2.84 -10.37 -18.44
CA ALA A 155 2.03 -11.00 -17.39
C ALA A 155 1.18 -12.17 -17.94
N SER A 156 0.83 -12.13 -19.22
CA SER A 156 0.32 -13.28 -19.97
C SER A 156 0.80 -13.21 -21.43
N THR A 157 0.76 -14.35 -22.11
CA THR A 157 1.07 -14.42 -23.54
C THR A 157 0.09 -13.59 -24.37
N GLU A 158 -1.19 -13.63 -23.97
CA GLU A 158 -2.26 -12.89 -24.65
C GLU A 158 -2.11 -11.37 -24.46
N LEU A 159 -1.81 -10.91 -23.26
CA LEU A 159 -1.55 -9.49 -23.00
C LEU A 159 -0.38 -8.97 -23.82
N SER A 160 0.70 -9.75 -23.92
CA SER A 160 1.85 -9.41 -24.76
C SER A 160 1.48 -9.28 -26.22
N ARG A 161 0.60 -10.18 -26.72
CA ARG A 161 0.10 -10.13 -28.09
C ARG A 161 -0.72 -8.88 -28.34
N ILE A 162 -1.67 -8.60 -27.45
CA ILE A 162 -2.56 -7.44 -27.54
C ILE A 162 -1.77 -6.13 -27.53
N ARG A 163 -0.87 -5.94 -26.57
CA ARG A 163 -0.05 -4.72 -26.44
C ARG A 163 0.87 -4.50 -27.64
N ARG A 164 1.44 -5.58 -28.19
CA ARG A 164 2.26 -5.49 -29.40
C ARG A 164 1.43 -5.10 -30.61
N GLU A 165 0.24 -5.69 -30.79
CA GLU A 165 -0.68 -5.34 -31.87
C GLU A 165 -1.15 -3.89 -31.75
N LEU A 166 -1.48 -3.46 -30.54
CA LEU A 166 -1.87 -2.08 -30.24
C LEU A 166 -0.75 -1.09 -30.61
N ALA A 167 0.48 -1.35 -30.18
CA ALA A 167 1.63 -0.52 -30.52
C ALA A 167 1.89 -0.46 -32.03
N ASN A 168 1.79 -1.58 -32.74
CA ASN A 168 1.95 -1.66 -34.18
C ASN A 168 0.86 -0.87 -34.92
N THR A 169 -0.40 -1.02 -34.49
CA THR A 169 -1.54 -0.33 -35.07
C THR A 169 -1.42 1.19 -34.84
N MET A 170 -1.09 1.62 -33.65
CA MET A 170 -0.84 3.05 -33.36
C MET A 170 0.31 3.61 -34.20
N GLY A 171 1.41 2.85 -34.34
CA GLY A 171 2.53 3.25 -35.20
C GLY A 171 2.17 3.36 -36.66
N SER A 172 1.28 2.49 -37.17
CA SER A 172 0.80 2.56 -38.56
C SER A 172 -0.10 3.78 -38.79
N ILE A 173 -1.02 4.04 -37.88
CA ILE A 173 -1.90 5.22 -37.93
C ILE A 173 -1.06 6.51 -37.90
N SER A 174 -0.10 6.60 -37.00
CA SER A 174 0.76 7.79 -36.91
C SER A 174 1.50 8.08 -38.20
N ARG A 175 1.99 7.05 -38.90
CA ARG A 175 2.63 7.21 -40.23
C ARG A 175 1.64 7.67 -41.28
N SER A 176 0.44 7.07 -41.35
CA SER A 176 -0.61 7.43 -42.30
C SER A 176 -1.07 8.87 -42.06
N LEU A 177 -1.37 9.24 -40.82
CA LEU A 177 -1.77 10.61 -40.46
C LEU A 177 -0.70 11.65 -40.80
N ASN A 178 0.57 11.37 -40.53
CA ASN A 178 1.67 12.26 -40.88
C ASN A 178 1.81 12.42 -42.39
N SER A 179 1.54 11.37 -43.19
CA SER A 179 1.54 11.46 -44.66
C SER A 179 0.38 12.34 -45.15
N ILE A 180 -0.83 12.10 -44.64
CA ILE A 180 -2.03 12.89 -44.99
C ILE A 180 -1.83 14.36 -44.58
N LEU A 181 -1.29 14.59 -43.37
CA LEU A 181 -1.04 15.93 -42.86
C LEU A 181 -0.04 16.70 -43.72
N ARG A 182 1.09 16.06 -44.11
CA ARG A 182 2.09 16.68 -45.00
C ARG A 182 1.50 17.07 -46.34
N ASN A 183 0.65 16.21 -46.92
CA ASN A 183 -0.03 16.54 -48.17
C ASN A 183 -0.99 17.72 -47.98
N ALA A 184 -1.78 17.73 -46.89
CA ALA A 184 -2.68 18.85 -46.58
C ALA A 184 -1.93 20.17 -46.30
N GLN A 185 -0.76 20.10 -45.66
CA GLN A 185 0.13 21.25 -45.41
C GLN A 185 0.73 21.78 -46.74
N SER A 186 1.16 20.90 -47.63
CA SER A 186 1.72 21.29 -48.93
C SER A 186 0.70 21.99 -49.81
N GLU A 187 -0.58 21.62 -49.69
CA GLU A 187 -1.69 22.23 -50.41
C GLU A 187 -2.30 23.45 -49.68
N GLY A 188 -1.78 23.80 -48.52
CA GLY A 188 -2.24 24.96 -47.73
C GLY A 188 -3.57 24.74 -47.01
N TYR A 189 -4.01 23.48 -46.83
CA TYR A 189 -5.27 23.17 -46.13
C TYR A 189 -5.11 23.13 -44.60
N VAL A 190 -3.87 22.94 -44.10
CA VAL A 190 -3.52 22.86 -42.70
C VAL A 190 -2.22 23.62 -42.48
N ASP A 191 -2.10 24.33 -41.36
CA ASP A 191 -0.91 25.09 -41.01
C ASP A 191 0.28 24.16 -40.76
N LYS A 192 1.52 24.66 -40.96
CA LYS A 192 2.74 23.83 -40.89
C LYS A 192 3.10 23.32 -39.51
N ASP A 193 2.61 23.98 -38.47
CA ASP A 193 2.84 23.68 -37.05
C ASP A 193 1.81 22.71 -36.46
N VAL A 194 0.78 22.36 -37.21
CA VAL A 194 -0.25 21.40 -36.79
C VAL A 194 0.29 19.98 -36.77
N ALA A 195 -0.04 19.25 -35.69
CA ALA A 195 0.25 17.83 -35.53
C ALA A 195 -1.03 17.03 -35.27
N PRO A 196 -1.04 15.72 -35.57
CA PRO A 196 -2.12 14.84 -35.17
C PRO A 196 -2.32 14.87 -33.63
N THR A 197 -3.57 14.79 -33.21
CA THR A 197 -3.94 14.82 -31.78
C THR A 197 -4.93 13.71 -31.44
N MET A 198 -5.07 13.42 -30.13
CA MET A 198 -6.06 12.46 -29.64
C MET A 198 -7.37 13.17 -29.28
N ARG A 199 -8.49 12.66 -29.79
CA ARG A 199 -9.85 13.08 -29.41
C ARG A 199 -10.71 11.83 -29.24
N ASP A 200 -11.38 11.71 -28.09
CA ASP A 200 -12.25 10.57 -27.75
C ASP A 200 -11.62 9.19 -28.05
N GLY A 201 -10.32 9.05 -27.77
CA GLY A 201 -9.57 7.83 -28.03
C GLY A 201 -9.29 7.57 -29.52
N ARG A 202 -9.37 8.60 -30.38
CA ARG A 202 -9.05 8.53 -31.82
C ARG A 202 -7.95 9.51 -32.20
N LEU A 203 -7.04 9.07 -33.02
CA LEU A 203 -6.07 9.95 -33.66
C LEU A 203 -6.71 10.72 -34.79
N VAL A 204 -6.70 12.05 -34.72
CA VAL A 204 -7.37 12.96 -35.62
C VAL A 204 -6.45 14.09 -36.09
N ILE A 205 -6.80 14.78 -37.18
CA ILE A 205 -6.12 15.97 -37.67
C ILE A 205 -6.98 17.18 -37.35
N PRO A 206 -6.42 18.22 -36.64
CA PRO A 206 -7.08 19.51 -36.45
C PRO A 206 -7.02 20.33 -37.75
N VAL A 207 -8.18 20.81 -38.19
CA VAL A 207 -8.36 21.53 -39.48
C VAL A 207 -9.25 22.75 -39.28
N ALA A 208 -8.99 23.84 -40.02
CA ALA A 208 -9.88 25.00 -40.01
C ALA A 208 -11.26 24.63 -40.59
N PRO A 209 -12.39 25.11 -40.02
CA PRO A 209 -13.75 24.69 -40.43
C PRO A 209 -14.05 24.86 -41.95
N GLY A 210 -13.52 25.94 -42.55
CA GLY A 210 -13.70 26.22 -43.99
C GLY A 210 -13.00 25.21 -44.91
N LEU A 211 -12.03 24.44 -44.36
CA LEU A 211 -11.23 23.48 -45.14
C LEU A 211 -11.61 22.02 -44.83
N LYS A 212 -12.60 21.79 -43.96
CA LYS A 212 -13.01 20.44 -43.52
C LYS A 212 -13.38 19.47 -44.65
N ARG A 213 -13.84 19.98 -45.80
CA ARG A 213 -14.21 19.17 -47.00
C ARG A 213 -13.01 18.74 -47.85
N LYS A 214 -11.81 19.29 -47.55
CA LYS A 214 -10.58 18.97 -48.32
C LYS A 214 -9.93 17.68 -47.84
N ILE A 215 -10.17 17.29 -46.58
CA ILE A 215 -9.74 16.00 -46.04
C ILE A 215 -10.96 15.09 -45.96
N LYS A 216 -10.92 13.98 -46.70
CA LYS A 216 -11.99 12.97 -46.64
C LYS A 216 -11.93 12.27 -45.28
N GLY A 217 -13.03 12.29 -44.55
CA GLY A 217 -13.04 11.66 -43.21
C GLY A 217 -14.29 12.03 -42.41
N ILE A 218 -14.27 11.65 -41.16
CA ILE A 218 -15.34 11.87 -40.17
C ILE A 218 -14.94 13.02 -39.23
N VAL A 219 -15.81 14.00 -39.06
CA VAL A 219 -15.65 15.06 -38.04
C VAL A 219 -16.13 14.50 -36.72
N HIS A 220 -15.23 14.44 -35.73
CA HIS A 220 -15.54 13.90 -34.39
C HIS A 220 -15.84 14.98 -33.39
N ASP A 221 -15.18 16.14 -33.51
CA ASP A 221 -15.27 17.20 -32.47
C ASP A 221 -14.99 18.57 -33.11
N GLU A 222 -15.39 19.63 -32.39
CA GLU A 222 -15.05 21.01 -32.72
C GLU A 222 -14.46 21.67 -31.45
N SER A 223 -13.49 22.58 -31.66
CA SER A 223 -12.97 23.36 -30.54
C SER A 223 -14.05 24.26 -29.94
N ALA A 224 -13.99 24.56 -28.64
CA ALA A 224 -14.95 25.42 -27.94
C ALA A 224 -15.13 26.79 -28.58
N SER A 225 -14.13 27.28 -29.34
CA SER A 225 -14.19 28.55 -30.09
C SER A 225 -14.74 28.38 -31.52
N GLY A 226 -15.04 27.15 -31.94
CA GLY A 226 -15.47 26.85 -33.33
C GLY A 226 -14.40 27.09 -34.40
N LYS A 227 -13.15 27.38 -34.01
CA LYS A 227 -12.05 27.71 -34.95
C LYS A 227 -11.32 26.49 -35.49
N THR A 228 -11.56 25.31 -34.92
CA THR A 228 -10.89 24.06 -35.31
C THR A 228 -11.88 22.92 -35.29
N VAL A 229 -11.91 22.09 -36.33
CA VAL A 229 -12.61 20.82 -36.39
C VAL A 229 -11.58 19.68 -36.37
N PHE A 230 -11.92 18.60 -35.70
CA PHE A 230 -11.06 17.42 -35.56
C PHE A 230 -11.56 16.33 -36.48
N ILE A 231 -10.78 16.04 -37.53
CA ILE A 231 -11.17 15.10 -38.62
C ILE A 231 -10.38 13.79 -38.45
N GLU A 232 -11.09 12.68 -38.39
CA GLU A 232 -10.53 11.35 -38.57
C GLU A 232 -10.52 11.05 -40.10
N PRO A 233 -9.35 10.98 -40.76
CA PRO A 233 -9.29 10.65 -42.18
C PRO A 233 -9.83 9.25 -42.48
N ALA A 234 -10.48 9.09 -43.59
CA ALA A 234 -11.12 7.83 -43.99
C ALA A 234 -10.15 6.63 -43.99
N GLU A 235 -8.88 6.89 -44.33
CA GLU A 235 -7.83 5.89 -44.42
C GLU A 235 -7.42 5.31 -43.05
N VAL A 236 -7.76 5.97 -41.96
CA VAL A 236 -7.37 5.52 -40.58
C VAL A 236 -8.55 5.11 -39.71
N VAL A 237 -9.79 5.23 -40.22
CA VAL A 237 -11.02 4.90 -39.46
C VAL A 237 -11.00 3.46 -38.95
N GLU A 238 -10.68 2.51 -39.84
CA GLU A 238 -10.65 1.08 -39.49
C GLU A 238 -9.56 0.79 -38.45
N ALA A 239 -8.39 1.39 -38.60
CA ALA A 239 -7.30 1.21 -37.67
C ALA A 239 -7.58 1.87 -36.28
N ASN A 240 -8.24 3.03 -36.26
CA ASN A 240 -8.71 3.63 -34.99
C ASN A 240 -9.78 2.76 -34.29
N ASN A 241 -10.70 2.14 -35.07
CA ASN A 241 -11.64 1.17 -34.47
C ASN A 241 -10.90 -0.04 -33.91
N ARG A 242 -9.88 -0.55 -34.63
CA ARG A 242 -9.05 -1.66 -34.12
C ARG A 242 -8.32 -1.33 -32.83
N ILE A 243 -7.81 -0.10 -32.67
CA ILE A 243 -7.24 0.35 -31.40
C ILE A 243 -8.25 0.23 -30.25
N ARG A 244 -9.48 0.73 -30.45
CA ARG A 244 -10.53 0.66 -29.41
C ARG A 244 -10.90 -0.78 -29.03
N GLU A 245 -10.95 -1.68 -30.00
CA GLU A 245 -11.16 -3.11 -29.74
C GLU A 245 -10.02 -3.67 -28.92
N LEU A 246 -8.78 -3.40 -29.30
CA LEU A 246 -7.59 -3.87 -28.58
C LEU A 246 -7.48 -3.30 -27.17
N GLU A 247 -7.83 -2.04 -26.94
CA GLU A 247 -7.93 -1.45 -25.61
C GLU A 247 -9.01 -2.12 -24.74
N GLY A 248 -10.11 -2.52 -25.36
CA GLY A 248 -11.15 -3.32 -24.72
C GLY A 248 -10.67 -4.73 -24.38
N ASP A 249 -9.94 -5.37 -25.31
CA ASP A 249 -9.32 -6.68 -25.10
C ASP A 249 -8.26 -6.63 -23.98
N GLU A 250 -7.43 -5.60 -23.96
CA GLU A 250 -6.42 -5.39 -22.91
C GLU A 250 -7.07 -5.30 -21.54
N ARG A 251 -8.11 -4.48 -21.39
CA ARG A 251 -8.84 -4.38 -20.10
C ARG A 251 -9.44 -5.71 -19.69
N ARG A 252 -10.04 -6.47 -20.60
CA ARG A 252 -10.60 -7.80 -20.30
C ARG A 252 -9.53 -8.79 -19.89
N GLU A 253 -8.38 -8.77 -20.55
CA GLU A 253 -7.28 -9.66 -20.24
C GLU A 253 -6.64 -9.31 -18.88
N ILE A 254 -6.47 -8.03 -18.55
CA ILE A 254 -6.01 -7.59 -17.21
C ILE A 254 -6.96 -8.10 -16.12
N ILE A 255 -8.27 -7.90 -16.30
CA ILE A 255 -9.27 -8.39 -15.33
C ILE A 255 -9.18 -9.92 -15.21
N ARG A 256 -9.00 -10.65 -16.32
CA ARG A 256 -8.82 -12.11 -16.29
C ARG A 256 -7.62 -12.53 -15.48
N ILE A 257 -6.45 -11.87 -15.67
CA ILE A 257 -5.21 -12.15 -14.94
C ILE A 257 -5.42 -11.90 -13.43
N LEU A 258 -5.99 -10.74 -13.07
CA LEU A 258 -6.23 -10.38 -11.65
C LEU A 258 -7.24 -11.33 -11.00
N THR A 259 -8.29 -11.74 -11.73
CA THR A 259 -9.29 -12.69 -11.24
C THR A 259 -8.68 -14.08 -11.03
N GLU A 260 -7.90 -14.56 -11.98
CA GLU A 260 -7.22 -15.85 -11.90
C GLU A 260 -6.24 -15.89 -10.73
N PHE A 261 -5.44 -14.84 -10.56
CA PHE A 261 -4.58 -14.73 -9.38
C PHE A 261 -5.39 -14.70 -8.07
N SER A 262 -6.45 -13.90 -7.99
CA SER A 262 -7.30 -13.83 -6.80
C SER A 262 -7.94 -15.17 -6.45
N ASN A 263 -8.29 -15.98 -7.48
CA ASN A 263 -8.77 -17.36 -7.28
C ASN A 263 -7.68 -18.24 -6.64
N THR A 264 -6.42 -18.10 -7.05
CA THR A 264 -5.31 -18.85 -6.45
C THR A 264 -5.00 -18.42 -5.01
N LEU A 265 -5.38 -17.20 -4.64
CA LEU A 265 -5.16 -16.65 -3.31
C LEU A 265 -6.20 -17.12 -2.28
N ARG A 266 -7.44 -17.39 -2.72
CA ARG A 266 -8.57 -17.71 -1.83
C ARG A 266 -8.29 -18.78 -0.79
N PRO A 267 -7.68 -19.93 -1.11
CA PRO A 267 -7.42 -20.97 -0.12
C PRO A 267 -6.52 -20.52 1.03
N SER A 268 -5.62 -19.55 0.78
CA SER A 268 -4.64 -19.06 1.75
C SER A 268 -5.12 -17.81 2.51
N ILE A 269 -6.33 -17.32 2.27
CA ILE A 269 -6.84 -16.11 2.93
C ILE A 269 -6.85 -16.23 4.46
N PRO A 270 -7.27 -17.34 5.08
CA PRO A 270 -7.25 -17.46 6.54
C PRO A 270 -5.86 -17.27 7.12
N GLU A 271 -4.85 -17.93 6.57
CA GLU A 271 -3.46 -17.86 7.02
C GLU A 271 -2.85 -16.47 6.75
N ILE A 272 -3.20 -15.85 5.61
CA ILE A 272 -2.77 -14.48 5.31
C ILE A 272 -3.37 -13.49 6.33
N LEU A 273 -4.64 -13.63 6.67
CA LEU A 273 -5.28 -12.79 7.69
C LEU A 273 -4.61 -12.96 9.06
N GLN A 274 -4.22 -14.18 9.43
CA GLN A 274 -3.45 -14.42 10.66
C GLN A 274 -2.09 -13.70 10.62
N SER A 275 -1.41 -13.70 9.48
CA SER A 275 -0.15 -12.95 9.32
C SER A 275 -0.37 -11.42 9.41
N TYR A 276 -1.54 -10.92 9.03
CA TYR A 276 -1.91 -9.51 9.24
C TYR A 276 -2.22 -9.18 10.71
N GLU A 277 -2.76 -10.12 11.49
CA GLU A 277 -2.89 -9.94 12.95
C GLU A 277 -1.51 -9.83 13.61
N PHE A 278 -0.53 -10.62 13.17
CA PHE A 278 0.86 -10.47 13.59
C PHE A 278 1.43 -9.09 13.20
N LEU A 279 1.21 -8.63 11.98
CA LEU A 279 1.67 -7.33 11.52
C LEU A 279 1.06 -6.19 12.35
N ALA A 280 -0.22 -6.30 12.71
CA ALA A 280 -0.93 -5.37 13.60
C ALA A 280 -0.28 -5.32 14.99
N GLU A 281 0.06 -6.48 15.55
CA GLU A 281 0.69 -6.58 16.85
C GLU A 281 2.09 -5.97 16.85
N ILE A 282 2.88 -6.24 15.82
CA ILE A 282 4.22 -5.63 15.66
C ILE A 282 4.13 -4.10 15.57
N ASP A 283 3.18 -3.55 14.80
CA ASP A 283 2.98 -2.09 14.71
C ASP A 283 2.60 -1.49 16.07
N PHE A 284 1.74 -2.17 16.81
CA PHE A 284 1.34 -1.75 18.15
C PHE A 284 2.48 -1.83 19.16
N ILE A 285 3.27 -2.90 19.17
CA ILE A 285 4.46 -3.03 20.04
C ILE A 285 5.47 -1.93 19.69
N ARG A 286 5.71 -1.69 18.40
CA ARG A 286 6.57 -0.61 17.91
C ARG A 286 6.08 0.76 18.40
N ALA A 287 4.78 1.04 18.28
CA ALA A 287 4.21 2.30 18.76
C ALA A 287 4.41 2.50 20.28
N LYS A 288 4.19 1.45 21.10
CA LYS A 288 4.46 1.45 22.53
C LYS A 288 5.95 1.70 22.83
N SER A 289 6.84 1.09 22.07
CA SER A 289 8.29 1.22 22.24
C SER A 289 8.77 2.64 21.92
N HIS A 290 8.28 3.24 20.83
CA HIS A 290 8.57 4.66 20.54
C HIS A 290 8.01 5.61 21.60
N PHE A 291 6.87 5.29 22.18
CA PHE A 291 6.31 6.05 23.29
C PHE A 291 7.18 5.91 24.54
N ALA A 292 7.62 4.70 24.88
CA ALA A 292 8.52 4.45 26.01
C ALA A 292 9.84 5.22 25.86
N ILE A 293 10.45 5.21 24.68
CA ILE A 293 11.68 6.00 24.41
C ILE A 293 11.42 7.49 24.56
N GLN A 294 10.30 8.01 24.02
CA GLN A 294 9.95 9.42 24.10
C GLN A 294 9.75 9.92 25.54
N THR A 295 9.25 9.05 26.42
CA THR A 295 8.97 9.36 27.82
C THR A 295 10.07 8.90 28.77
N ASN A 296 11.18 8.33 28.26
CA ASN A 296 12.25 7.70 29.03
C ASN A 296 11.72 6.65 30.02
N SER A 297 10.70 5.89 29.59
CA SER A 297 10.09 4.85 30.43
C SER A 297 10.97 3.60 30.43
N ILE A 298 10.99 2.91 31.55
CA ILE A 298 11.65 1.61 31.72
C ILE A 298 10.61 0.51 31.95
N LYS A 299 10.97 -0.75 31.70
CA LYS A 299 10.14 -1.89 32.09
C LYS A 299 10.03 -1.92 33.61
N PRO A 300 8.81 -1.89 34.21
CA PRO A 300 8.65 -2.06 35.65
C PRO A 300 9.01 -3.50 36.08
N SER A 301 9.50 -3.67 37.30
CA SER A 301 9.53 -4.98 37.93
C SER A 301 8.11 -5.39 38.30
N LEU A 302 7.66 -6.52 37.76
CA LEU A 302 6.32 -7.03 37.96
C LEU A 302 6.39 -8.15 39.03
N GLU A 303 5.61 -8.01 40.09
CA GLU A 303 5.51 -9.00 41.14
C GLU A 303 4.09 -9.58 41.22
N ASN A 304 3.97 -10.88 41.49
CA ASN A 304 2.66 -11.53 41.63
C ASN A 304 2.07 -11.32 43.05
N GLU A 305 2.19 -10.11 43.52
CA GLU A 305 1.70 -9.65 44.83
C GLU A 305 1.07 -8.26 44.73
N GLN A 306 0.23 -7.90 45.69
CA GLN A 306 -0.37 -6.55 45.73
C GLN A 306 0.64 -5.55 46.33
N LEU A 307 1.69 -5.28 45.59
CA LEU A 307 2.74 -4.33 45.96
C LEU A 307 2.79 -3.21 44.91
N LEU A 308 2.85 -1.98 45.34
CA LEU A 308 3.11 -0.81 44.52
C LEU A 308 4.23 0.00 45.16
N ASP A 309 5.39 0.00 44.51
CA ASP A 309 6.56 0.77 44.90
C ASP A 309 6.97 1.68 43.75
N TRP A 310 6.93 2.98 43.98
CA TRP A 310 7.30 3.99 43.00
C TRP A 310 8.65 4.63 43.41
N THR A 311 9.62 4.53 42.52
CA THR A 311 10.88 5.25 42.66
C THR A 311 11.03 6.19 41.47
N MET A 312 11.08 7.51 41.69
CA MET A 312 11.22 8.53 40.66
C MET A 312 10.12 8.46 39.57
N ALA A 313 8.88 8.14 39.97
CA ALA A 313 7.77 7.97 39.04
C ALA A 313 7.37 9.30 38.43
N VAL A 314 7.15 9.31 37.09
CA VAL A 314 6.85 10.51 36.32
C VAL A 314 5.55 10.31 35.55
N HIS A 315 4.62 11.28 35.67
CA HIS A 315 3.41 11.26 34.88
C HIS A 315 3.72 11.66 33.41
N PRO A 316 3.53 10.76 32.43
CA PRO A 316 4.03 10.97 31.06
C PRO A 316 3.41 12.19 30.35
N LEU A 317 2.11 12.45 30.53
CA LEU A 317 1.46 13.63 29.92
C LEU A 317 1.98 14.94 30.53
N LEU A 318 2.24 14.96 31.82
CA LEU A 318 2.81 16.13 32.48
C LEU A 318 4.24 16.37 31.99
N GLN A 319 5.04 15.30 31.87
CA GLN A 319 6.40 15.36 31.32
C GLN A 319 6.39 15.96 29.91
N LEU A 320 5.55 15.43 29.00
CA LEU A 320 5.45 15.90 27.62
C LEU A 320 4.96 17.35 27.54
N SER A 321 4.00 17.74 28.41
CA SER A 321 3.50 19.12 28.47
C SER A 321 4.54 20.10 28.98
N LEU A 322 5.24 19.78 30.04
CA LEU A 322 6.27 20.66 30.63
C LEU A 322 7.49 20.77 29.73
N ALA A 323 7.88 19.69 29.05
CA ALA A 323 8.99 19.70 28.10
C ALA A 323 8.78 20.72 26.97
N LYS A 324 7.54 20.92 26.49
CA LYS A 324 7.20 21.94 25.47
C LYS A 324 7.52 23.38 25.95
N HIS A 325 7.56 23.59 27.27
CA HIS A 325 7.86 24.89 27.89
C HIS A 325 9.26 24.94 28.50
N GLY A 326 10.14 23.98 28.18
CA GLY A 326 11.49 23.89 28.74
C GLY A 326 11.55 23.63 30.26
N LYS A 327 10.46 23.14 30.85
CA LYS A 327 10.35 22.82 32.28
C LYS A 327 10.50 21.31 32.51
N LYS A 328 11.06 20.96 33.66
CA LYS A 328 11.16 19.56 34.11
C LYS A 328 9.99 19.21 35.04
N VAL A 329 9.51 17.98 34.95
CA VAL A 329 8.55 17.42 35.91
C VAL A 329 9.29 17.05 37.21
N VAL A 330 8.61 17.17 38.34
CA VAL A 330 9.10 16.67 39.64
C VAL A 330 8.61 15.24 39.75
N PRO A 331 9.52 14.25 39.89
CA PRO A 331 9.13 12.87 40.10
C PRO A 331 8.45 12.67 41.47
N LEU A 332 7.74 11.55 41.60
CA LEU A 332 7.13 11.06 42.82
C LEU A 332 7.94 9.86 43.34
N ASP A 333 8.17 9.85 44.64
CA ASP A 333 8.75 8.70 45.40
C ASP A 333 7.74 8.19 46.41
#